data_83e105fdd815c7678d190057df0f537c
#
_entry.id   83e105fdd815c7678d190057df0f537c
#
_cell.length_a   1.000
_cell.length_b   1.000
_cell.length_c   1.000
_cell.angle_alpha   90.00
_cell.angle_beta   90.00
_cell.angle_gamma   90.00
#
_symmetry.space_group_name_H-M   'P 1'
#
loop_
_entity.id
_entity.type
_entity.pdbx_description
1 polymer ?
#
loop_
_entity_poly.entity_id
_entity_poly.type
_entity_poly.pdbx_seq_one_letter_code
_entity_poly.pdbx_strand_id
1 'polypeptide(L)'
;MRKIIFLLFTILAAWQVKAADKVRFVAEAADVVVSGDQVRLVFTVNSQDIKDFRAPSIKGFDVLMGPSRSQQSSIQIINGKRTSNSSTAFTYILLAGNPGTYTIPAASVEVNGEKVFSNAISIKVLPQDQTSGNSGNNGGGSASSSRSQAAGSRISSNDLFITAIASKTTVHEQEAILLTYKVYTVVNLRQLYGKMPDLKGFHTQEVELPQQKTFTLEHYKGRNYNTTVWSQYVLFPQQTGKLEIPSITFDGVVAQQTISDDPFDAFFNGGGYVEVKKKITTPKVVINVQPLPAKPAGFSGAVGEFKLASSINATDVKTNDAVTIKLTLSGTGNMKLIGTPEVKFPQDFEIYDPKVTDDYKLTNSGLTGTKTFEYLAIPRHAGNFTIPAIEFTYFDLKSNSYKTLKTEAYNLKVAKGQGNADQV
;
A
#
# COMPACT_ATOMS: atom_id res chain seq x y z
N MET A 1 -81.63 8.03 -5.05
CA MET A 1 -80.58 7.19 -5.67
C MET A 1 -79.35 7.23 -4.81
N ARG A 2 -79.24 6.28 -3.88
CA ARG A 2 -78.11 6.16 -2.93
C ARG A 2 -77.04 5.29 -3.56
N LYS A 3 -75.84 5.86 -3.78
CA LYS A 3 -74.66 5.13 -4.19
C LYS A 3 -73.93 4.63 -2.91
N ILE A 4 -73.90 3.32 -2.71
CA ILE A 4 -73.19 2.62 -1.70
C ILE A 4 -71.73 2.48 -2.20
N ILE A 5 -70.78 3.14 -1.51
CA ILE A 5 -69.35 2.94 -1.76
C ILE A 5 -68.87 1.82 -0.86
N PHE A 6 -68.50 0.67 -1.44
CA PHE A 6 -67.86 -0.44 -0.77
C PHE A 6 -66.39 -0.05 -0.56
N LEU A 7 -65.99 0.17 0.68
CA LEU A 7 -64.60 0.38 1.08
C LEU A 7 -63.98 -0.99 1.29
N LEU A 8 -63.20 -1.41 0.33
CA LEU A 8 -62.42 -2.66 0.41
C LEU A 8 -61.16 -2.39 1.25
N PHE A 9 -61.20 -2.80 2.54
CA PHE A 9 -60.04 -2.78 3.43
C PHE A 9 -59.16 -3.99 3.08
N THR A 10 -58.15 -3.77 2.22
CA THR A 10 -57.06 -4.75 2.03
C THR A 10 -56.13 -4.67 3.21
N ILE A 11 -56.18 -5.64 4.11
CA ILE A 11 -55.22 -5.89 5.15
C ILE A 11 -53.93 -6.33 4.49
N LEU A 12 -52.99 -5.38 4.31
CA LEU A 12 -51.59 -5.69 3.98
C LEU A 12 -50.98 -6.26 5.23
N ALA A 13 -50.96 -7.57 5.40
CA ALA A 13 -50.13 -8.28 6.34
C ALA A 13 -48.64 -8.00 5.92
N ALA A 14 -48.06 -7.00 6.52
CA ALA A 14 -46.63 -6.78 6.44
C ALA A 14 -45.93 -7.96 7.12
N TRP A 15 -45.58 -8.95 6.34
CA TRP A 15 -44.61 -9.95 6.75
C TRP A 15 -43.30 -9.20 6.99
N GLN A 16 -43.02 -8.94 8.23
CA GLN A 16 -41.69 -8.55 8.65
C GLN A 16 -40.79 -9.76 8.40
N VAL A 17 -40.18 -9.82 7.25
CA VAL A 17 -39.05 -10.71 7.01
C VAL A 17 -37.96 -10.21 7.95
N LYS A 18 -37.81 -10.83 9.14
CA LYS A 18 -36.62 -10.74 9.92
C LYS A 18 -35.50 -11.18 8.99
N ALA A 19 -34.64 -10.25 8.55
CA ALA A 19 -33.39 -10.61 7.93
C ALA A 19 -32.66 -11.49 8.95
N ALA A 20 -32.67 -12.80 8.74
CA ALA A 20 -31.89 -13.72 9.52
C ALA A 20 -30.43 -13.27 9.33
N ASP A 21 -29.73 -12.98 10.40
CA ASP A 21 -28.30 -12.64 10.35
C ASP A 21 -27.62 -13.77 9.57
N LYS A 22 -27.01 -13.38 8.42
CA LYS A 22 -26.36 -14.32 7.53
C LYS A 22 -25.33 -15.13 8.33
N VAL A 23 -25.40 -16.45 8.26
CA VAL A 23 -24.43 -17.31 8.94
C VAL A 23 -23.04 -16.99 8.38
N ARG A 24 -22.10 -16.66 9.31
CA ARG A 24 -20.69 -16.38 9.00
C ARG A 24 -19.86 -17.47 9.66
N PHE A 25 -19.05 -18.13 8.85
CA PHE A 25 -18.08 -19.12 9.30
C PHE A 25 -16.69 -18.68 8.86
N VAL A 26 -15.80 -18.41 9.81
CA VAL A 26 -14.49 -17.80 9.58
C VAL A 26 -13.41 -18.66 10.21
N ALA A 27 -12.32 -18.86 9.47
CA ALA A 27 -11.10 -19.48 9.94
C ALA A 27 -10.03 -18.41 10.18
N GLU A 28 -9.31 -18.49 11.30
CA GLU A 28 -8.28 -17.55 11.73
C GLU A 28 -7.07 -18.29 12.28
N ALA A 29 -5.88 -17.85 11.89
CA ALA A 29 -4.60 -18.26 12.46
C ALA A 29 -3.57 -17.16 12.20
N ALA A 30 -2.36 -17.29 12.76
CA ALA A 30 -1.23 -16.42 12.41
C ALA A 30 -0.80 -16.64 10.97
N ASP A 31 -0.59 -15.57 10.20
CA ASP A 31 -0.18 -15.64 8.79
C ASP A 31 1.26 -16.14 8.61
N VAL A 32 2.13 -15.89 9.61
CA VAL A 32 3.55 -16.25 9.59
C VAL A 32 3.96 -16.80 10.96
N VAL A 33 4.64 -17.92 10.95
CA VAL A 33 5.14 -18.64 12.14
C VAL A 33 6.53 -19.19 11.87
N VAL A 34 7.24 -19.64 12.92
CA VAL A 34 8.54 -20.30 12.78
C VAL A 34 8.36 -21.81 12.91
N SER A 35 9.17 -22.58 12.18
CA SER A 35 9.22 -24.04 12.32
C SER A 35 9.44 -24.44 13.77
N GLY A 36 8.61 -25.35 14.30
CA GLY A 36 8.60 -25.75 15.70
C GLY A 36 7.73 -24.91 16.62
N ASP A 37 7.15 -23.79 16.14
CA ASP A 37 6.20 -22.99 16.95
C ASP A 37 4.84 -23.66 17.04
N GLN A 38 4.15 -23.40 18.15
CA GLN A 38 2.74 -23.75 18.31
C GLN A 38 1.86 -22.70 17.66
N VAL A 39 0.92 -23.14 16.84
CA VAL A 39 -0.01 -22.29 16.09
C VAL A 39 -1.42 -22.59 16.53
N ARG A 40 -2.16 -21.55 16.91
CA ARG A 40 -3.59 -21.65 17.20
C ARG A 40 -4.40 -21.41 15.94
N LEU A 41 -5.13 -22.44 15.49
CA LEU A 41 -6.08 -22.36 14.38
C LEU A 41 -7.49 -22.38 14.95
N VAL A 42 -8.31 -21.40 14.64
CA VAL A 42 -9.67 -21.26 15.16
C VAL A 42 -10.67 -21.13 14.02
N PHE A 43 -11.71 -21.95 14.06
CA PHE A 43 -12.85 -21.83 13.17
C PHE A 43 -14.04 -21.32 13.98
N THR A 44 -14.54 -20.13 13.68
CA THR A 44 -15.64 -19.49 14.43
C THR A 44 -16.87 -19.33 13.55
N VAL A 45 -18.01 -19.81 14.04
CA VAL A 45 -19.32 -19.62 13.40
C VAL A 45 -20.26 -18.86 14.33
N ASN A 46 -21.02 -17.89 13.81
CA ASN A 46 -21.96 -17.07 14.56
C ASN A 46 -23.28 -17.80 14.83
N SER A 47 -23.20 -19.06 15.29
CA SER A 47 -24.34 -19.90 15.65
C SER A 47 -23.95 -20.87 16.78
N GLN A 48 -24.90 -21.28 17.59
CA GLN A 48 -24.74 -22.37 18.57
C GLN A 48 -25.33 -23.69 18.10
N ASP A 49 -26.32 -23.63 17.22
CA ASP A 49 -26.96 -24.83 16.64
C ASP A 49 -26.16 -25.28 15.41
N ILE A 50 -25.10 -26.04 15.69
CA ILE A 50 -24.15 -26.53 14.72
C ILE A 50 -24.16 -28.05 14.70
N LYS A 51 -24.32 -28.60 13.50
CA LYS A 51 -24.18 -30.02 13.22
C LYS A 51 -23.02 -30.24 12.26
N ASP A 52 -22.48 -31.44 12.25
CA ASP A 52 -21.54 -31.96 11.26
C ASP A 52 -20.36 -31.05 10.92
N PHE A 53 -19.62 -30.61 11.96
CA PHE A 53 -18.35 -29.92 11.74
C PHE A 53 -17.35 -30.88 11.10
N ARG A 54 -16.84 -30.50 9.91
CA ARG A 54 -15.80 -31.24 9.18
C ARG A 54 -14.56 -30.37 9.05
N ALA A 55 -13.51 -30.81 9.73
CA ALA A 55 -12.21 -30.19 9.63
C ALA A 55 -11.60 -30.41 8.22
N PRO A 56 -10.87 -29.43 7.71
CA PRO A 56 -10.08 -29.60 6.50
C PRO A 56 -8.84 -30.46 6.74
N SER A 57 -8.18 -30.86 5.65
CA SER A 57 -6.85 -31.44 5.72
C SER A 57 -5.83 -30.36 6.14
N ILE A 58 -5.10 -30.58 7.23
CA ILE A 58 -4.09 -29.65 7.77
C ILE A 58 -2.72 -30.20 7.37
N LYS A 59 -2.21 -29.76 6.20
CA LYS A 59 -0.89 -30.17 5.71
C LYS A 59 0.18 -29.20 6.20
N GLY A 60 1.37 -29.71 6.49
CA GLY A 60 2.52 -28.92 6.95
C GLY A 60 2.55 -28.60 8.44
N PHE A 61 1.57 -29.13 9.19
CA PHE A 61 1.46 -28.99 10.63
C PHE A 61 1.07 -30.32 11.26
N ASP A 62 1.61 -30.58 12.44
CA ASP A 62 1.19 -31.69 13.28
C ASP A 62 0.12 -31.22 14.25
N VAL A 63 -1.00 -31.91 14.33
CA VAL A 63 -2.09 -31.57 15.25
C VAL A 63 -1.73 -32.06 16.65
N LEU A 64 -1.42 -31.10 17.55
CA LEU A 64 -1.12 -31.41 18.96
C LEU A 64 -2.40 -31.59 19.77
N MET A 65 -3.42 -30.77 19.48
CA MET A 65 -4.71 -30.79 20.17
C MET A 65 -5.82 -30.30 19.27
N GLY A 66 -7.02 -30.86 19.40
CA GLY A 66 -8.24 -30.36 18.79
C GLY A 66 -9.04 -31.36 17.96
N PRO A 67 -10.22 -30.96 17.52
CA PRO A 67 -10.83 -29.66 17.80
C PRO A 67 -11.40 -29.56 19.23
N SER A 68 -11.05 -28.52 19.95
CA SER A 68 -11.74 -28.14 21.20
C SER A 68 -12.90 -27.21 20.85
N ARG A 69 -14.13 -27.59 21.24
CA ARG A 69 -15.35 -26.79 20.99
C ARG A 69 -15.60 -25.87 22.16
N SER A 70 -15.75 -24.57 21.91
CA SER A 70 -16.24 -23.61 22.91
C SER A 70 -17.42 -22.83 22.34
N GLN A 71 -18.38 -22.51 23.21
CA GLN A 71 -19.56 -21.73 22.88
C GLN A 71 -19.61 -20.47 23.73
N GLN A 72 -19.86 -19.34 23.07
CA GLN A 72 -20.03 -18.06 23.72
C GLN A 72 -21.39 -17.47 23.37
N SER A 73 -22.06 -16.91 24.37
CA SER A 73 -23.31 -16.18 24.20
C SER A 73 -23.17 -14.84 24.93
N SER A 74 -23.47 -13.75 24.23
CA SER A 74 -23.55 -12.43 24.83
C SER A 74 -24.90 -11.80 24.53
N ILE A 75 -25.51 -11.17 25.55
CA ILE A 75 -26.77 -10.45 25.44
C ILE A 75 -26.44 -8.98 25.68
N GLN A 76 -26.76 -8.14 24.72
CA GLN A 76 -26.61 -6.69 24.82
C GLN A 76 -27.98 -6.02 24.75
N ILE A 77 -28.27 -5.12 25.69
CA ILE A 77 -29.49 -4.32 25.68
C ILE A 77 -29.10 -2.86 25.46
N ILE A 78 -29.46 -2.32 24.32
CA ILE A 78 -29.23 -0.91 23.96
C ILE A 78 -30.58 -0.28 23.66
N ASN A 79 -30.95 0.79 24.39
CA ASN A 79 -32.21 1.53 24.21
C ASN A 79 -33.45 0.62 24.20
N GLY A 80 -33.48 -0.38 25.11
CA GLY A 80 -34.59 -1.32 25.22
C GLY A 80 -34.65 -2.42 24.16
N LYS A 81 -33.75 -2.39 23.16
CA LYS A 81 -33.62 -3.47 22.18
C LYS A 81 -32.60 -4.50 22.65
N ARG A 82 -33.06 -5.74 22.77
CA ARG A 82 -32.21 -6.88 23.11
C ARG A 82 -31.59 -7.47 21.85
N THR A 83 -30.27 -7.46 21.79
CA THR A 83 -29.47 -8.17 20.74
C THR A 83 -28.76 -9.33 21.44
N SER A 84 -28.93 -10.53 20.92
CA SER A 84 -28.24 -11.73 21.40
C SER A 84 -27.27 -12.18 20.32
N ASN A 85 -25.96 -12.17 20.62
CA ASN A 85 -24.94 -12.71 19.76
C ASN A 85 -24.48 -14.05 20.34
N SER A 86 -24.50 -15.07 19.50
CA SER A 86 -24.00 -16.40 19.87
C SER A 86 -22.97 -16.88 18.85
N SER A 87 -21.93 -17.54 19.33
CA SER A 87 -20.91 -18.11 18.47
C SER A 87 -20.40 -19.45 19.03
N THR A 88 -19.95 -20.29 18.12
CA THR A 88 -19.21 -21.52 18.44
C THR A 88 -17.86 -21.47 17.77
N ALA A 89 -16.80 -21.77 18.53
CA ALA A 89 -15.44 -21.85 18.03
C ALA A 89 -14.89 -23.28 18.16
N PHE A 90 -14.21 -23.74 17.12
CA PHE A 90 -13.44 -25.00 17.08
C PHE A 90 -11.97 -24.64 17.01
N THR A 91 -11.23 -24.94 18.07
CA THR A 91 -9.82 -24.57 18.22
C THR A 91 -8.93 -25.78 18.08
N TYR A 92 -7.90 -25.65 17.24
CA TYR A 92 -6.77 -26.56 17.10
C TYR A 92 -5.50 -25.89 17.62
N ILE A 93 -4.64 -26.69 18.25
CA ILE A 93 -3.24 -26.34 18.51
C ILE A 93 -2.40 -27.19 17.59
N LEU A 94 -1.64 -26.55 16.73
CA LEU A 94 -0.83 -27.16 15.71
C LEU A 94 0.64 -26.90 16.02
N LEU A 95 1.52 -27.82 15.63
CA LEU A 95 2.97 -27.61 15.60
C LEU A 95 3.40 -27.32 14.16
N ALA A 96 4.07 -26.20 13.93
CA ALA A 96 4.58 -25.85 12.60
C ALA A 96 5.71 -26.78 12.18
N GLY A 97 5.55 -27.44 11.03
CA GLY A 97 6.52 -28.37 10.46
C GLY A 97 7.65 -27.66 9.71
N ASN A 98 8.03 -28.20 8.56
CA ASN A 98 9.11 -27.65 7.75
C ASN A 98 8.81 -26.26 7.17
N PRO A 99 9.85 -25.44 6.92
CA PRO A 99 9.66 -24.14 6.24
C PRO A 99 8.97 -24.28 4.89
N GLY A 100 8.01 -23.37 4.62
CA GLY A 100 7.21 -23.39 3.40
C GLY A 100 5.94 -22.54 3.55
N THR A 101 5.15 -22.47 2.49
CA THR A 101 3.82 -21.86 2.53
C THR A 101 2.77 -22.94 2.39
N TYR A 102 1.89 -23.03 3.38
CA TYR A 102 0.86 -24.07 3.45
C TYR A 102 -0.52 -23.45 3.43
N THR A 103 -1.40 -23.99 2.60
CA THR A 103 -2.80 -23.58 2.56
C THR A 103 -3.66 -24.62 3.26
N ILE A 104 -4.38 -24.18 4.30
CA ILE A 104 -5.41 -24.97 4.98
C ILE A 104 -6.73 -24.67 4.27
N PRO A 105 -7.37 -25.68 3.67
CA PRO A 105 -8.64 -25.48 2.95
C PRO A 105 -9.78 -25.07 3.88
N ALA A 106 -10.92 -24.67 3.30
CA ALA A 106 -12.11 -24.33 4.04
C ALA A 106 -12.64 -25.54 4.86
N ALA A 107 -12.99 -25.29 6.11
CA ALA A 107 -13.81 -26.21 6.92
C ALA A 107 -15.28 -26.10 6.53
N SER A 108 -16.12 -27.07 6.91
CA SER A 108 -17.56 -26.98 6.71
C SER A 108 -18.31 -27.31 8.00
N VAL A 109 -19.47 -26.66 8.18
CA VAL A 109 -20.45 -26.92 9.22
C VAL A 109 -21.85 -26.96 8.62
N GLU A 110 -22.78 -27.62 9.28
CA GLU A 110 -24.19 -27.53 8.96
C GLU A 110 -24.90 -26.66 10.02
N VAL A 111 -25.59 -25.61 9.57
CA VAL A 111 -26.36 -24.68 10.40
C VAL A 111 -27.75 -24.57 9.80
N ASN A 112 -28.79 -24.87 10.59
CA ASN A 112 -30.20 -24.85 10.16
C ASN A 112 -30.46 -25.73 8.90
N GLY A 113 -29.72 -26.83 8.71
CA GLY A 113 -29.84 -27.70 7.54
C GLY A 113 -29.08 -27.24 6.29
N GLU A 114 -28.38 -26.10 6.36
CA GLU A 114 -27.56 -25.60 5.27
C GLU A 114 -26.07 -25.80 5.57
N LYS A 115 -25.33 -26.24 4.56
CA LYS A 115 -23.88 -26.41 4.66
C LYS A 115 -23.17 -25.08 4.40
N VAL A 116 -22.39 -24.62 5.37
CA VAL A 116 -21.63 -23.38 5.32
C VAL A 116 -20.14 -23.68 5.36
N PHE A 117 -19.35 -22.95 4.58
CA PHE A 117 -17.91 -23.10 4.50
C PHE A 117 -17.17 -21.89 5.09
N SER A 118 -16.03 -22.14 5.72
CA SER A 118 -15.11 -21.09 6.13
C SER A 118 -14.29 -20.57 4.94
N ASN A 119 -13.51 -19.50 5.16
CA ASN A 119 -12.41 -19.16 4.25
C ASN A 119 -11.27 -20.21 4.36
N ALA A 120 -10.48 -20.33 3.30
CA ALA A 120 -9.18 -20.97 3.36
C ALA A 120 -8.16 -20.01 3.99
N ILE A 121 -7.09 -20.56 4.62
CA ILE A 121 -6.01 -19.79 5.26
C ILE A 121 -4.70 -20.21 4.63
N SER A 122 -3.81 -19.24 4.40
CA SER A 122 -2.43 -19.50 3.99
C SER A 122 -1.50 -19.11 5.14
N ILE A 123 -0.67 -20.04 5.60
CA ILE A 123 0.31 -19.83 6.67
C ILE A 123 1.69 -20.06 6.12
N LYS A 124 2.58 -19.07 6.29
CA LYS A 124 3.99 -19.16 5.94
C LYS A 124 4.78 -19.61 7.15
N VAL A 125 5.45 -20.77 7.03
CA VAL A 125 6.38 -21.29 8.04
C VAL A 125 7.80 -20.85 7.67
N LEU A 126 8.44 -20.10 8.56
CA LEU A 126 9.83 -19.65 8.43
C LEU A 126 10.79 -20.67 9.04
N PRO A 127 12.06 -20.74 8.59
CA PRO A 127 13.07 -21.53 9.23
C PRO A 127 13.37 -21.01 10.66
N GLN A 128 13.89 -21.87 11.51
CA GLN A 128 14.42 -21.48 12.81
C GLN A 128 15.65 -20.58 12.63
N ASP A 129 15.95 -19.79 13.67
CA ASP A 129 17.18 -19.01 13.70
C ASP A 129 18.40 -19.93 13.59
N GLN A 130 19.32 -19.56 12.71
CA GLN A 130 20.61 -20.27 12.66
C GLN A 130 21.37 -19.94 13.95
N THR A 131 21.47 -20.91 14.85
CA THR A 131 22.37 -20.81 15.99
C THR A 131 23.80 -20.67 15.44
N SER A 132 24.44 -19.52 15.69
CA SER A 132 25.87 -19.37 15.44
C SER A 132 26.57 -20.43 16.26
N GLY A 133 27.00 -21.51 15.58
CA GLY A 133 27.71 -22.62 16.19
C GLY A 133 29.04 -22.17 16.78
N ASN A 134 29.00 -21.75 18.01
CA ASN A 134 30.16 -21.75 18.90
C ASN A 134 29.71 -22.20 20.29
N SER A 135 29.26 -23.46 20.39
CA SER A 135 29.15 -24.18 21.65
C SER A 135 30.23 -25.23 21.63
N GLY A 136 31.44 -24.85 21.95
CA GLY A 136 32.44 -25.75 22.47
C GLY A 136 31.88 -26.47 23.70
N ASN A 137 31.75 -27.77 23.57
CA ASN A 137 31.43 -28.74 24.60
C ASN A 137 32.31 -28.51 25.85
N ASN A 138 31.70 -28.13 26.99
CA ASN A 138 32.26 -28.49 28.28
C ASN A 138 31.14 -28.63 29.32
N GLY A 139 30.90 -29.86 29.74
CA GLY A 139 30.06 -30.18 30.87
C GLY A 139 30.66 -29.64 32.18
N GLY A 140 29.82 -29.22 33.09
CA GLY A 140 30.20 -28.85 34.46
C GLY A 140 29.30 -27.77 35.02
N GLY A 141 28.37 -28.13 35.92
CA GLY A 141 27.53 -27.23 36.62
C GLY A 141 28.32 -26.24 37.44
N SER A 142 27.96 -24.97 37.35
CA SER A 142 28.22 -23.97 38.37
C SER A 142 27.24 -22.84 38.18
N ALA A 143 26.44 -22.57 39.19
CA ALA A 143 25.62 -21.41 39.33
C ALA A 143 26.48 -20.15 39.15
N SER A 144 26.41 -19.49 37.99
CA SER A 144 27.09 -18.23 37.78
C SER A 144 26.15 -17.08 38.19
N SER A 145 26.55 -16.40 39.24
CA SER A 145 26.07 -15.11 39.65
C SER A 145 25.93 -14.15 38.44
N SER A 146 24.70 -13.88 38.04
CA SER A 146 24.39 -12.87 37.04
C SER A 146 24.70 -11.49 37.62
N ARG A 147 25.85 -10.94 37.25
CA ARG A 147 26.11 -9.51 37.44
C ARG A 147 25.09 -8.72 36.64
N SER A 148 24.35 -7.84 37.29
CA SER A 148 23.50 -6.84 36.69
C SER A 148 24.33 -5.96 35.73
N GLN A 149 24.24 -6.24 34.44
CA GLN A 149 24.78 -5.35 33.42
C GLN A 149 23.82 -4.19 33.18
N ALA A 150 24.36 -2.97 33.11
CA ALA A 150 23.59 -1.76 32.84
C ALA A 150 22.64 -1.95 31.64
N ALA A 151 21.41 -1.52 31.78
CA ALA A 151 20.28 -1.73 30.85
C ALA A 151 20.48 -1.18 29.42
N GLY A 152 21.60 -0.63 29.05
CA GLY A 152 21.89 -0.10 27.72
C GLY A 152 22.87 -0.92 26.88
N SER A 153 23.60 -1.86 27.50
CA SER A 153 24.71 -2.59 26.83
C SER A 153 24.31 -3.84 26.07
N ARG A 154 23.05 -4.28 26.13
CA ARG A 154 22.58 -5.56 25.58
C ARG A 154 21.97 -5.48 24.17
N ILE A 155 21.63 -4.28 23.66
CA ILE A 155 21.01 -4.16 22.33
C ILE A 155 22.13 -4.01 21.29
N SER A 156 22.39 -5.08 20.55
CA SER A 156 23.39 -5.07 19.47
C SER A 156 22.86 -4.38 18.21
N SER A 157 23.75 -4.08 17.27
CA SER A 157 23.35 -3.61 15.94
C SER A 157 22.63 -4.68 15.12
N ASN A 158 22.68 -5.95 15.52
CA ASN A 158 21.95 -7.03 14.91
C ASN A 158 20.55 -7.22 15.54
N ASP A 159 20.26 -6.62 16.70
CA ASP A 159 18.95 -6.74 17.34
C ASP A 159 17.98 -5.67 16.87
N LEU A 160 18.50 -4.55 16.39
CA LEU A 160 17.71 -3.44 15.84
C LEU A 160 18.54 -2.70 14.78
N PHE A 161 18.08 -2.72 13.54
CA PHE A 161 18.71 -1.98 12.44
C PHE A 161 17.68 -1.57 11.40
N ILE A 162 18.08 -0.63 10.53
CA ILE A 162 17.26 -0.12 9.43
C ILE A 162 18.05 -0.28 8.14
N THR A 163 17.40 -0.85 7.14
CA THR A 163 17.97 -0.93 5.79
C THR A 163 17.42 0.19 4.92
N ALA A 164 18.26 0.72 4.03
CA ALA A 164 17.87 1.60 2.94
C ALA A 164 17.93 0.77 1.64
N ILE A 165 16.78 0.54 1.03
CA ILE A 165 16.63 -0.35 -0.13
C ILE A 165 16.13 0.49 -1.31
N ALA A 166 16.93 0.62 -2.36
CA ALA A 166 16.48 1.17 -3.63
C ALA A 166 15.98 0.05 -4.54
N SER A 167 14.86 0.27 -5.22
CA SER A 167 14.29 -0.71 -6.15
C SER A 167 15.21 -0.99 -7.34
N LYS A 168 16.04 0.01 -7.70
CA LYS A 168 17.04 -0.06 -8.76
C LYS A 168 18.25 0.76 -8.36
N THR A 169 19.45 0.30 -8.69
CA THR A 169 20.71 1.01 -8.44
C THR A 169 21.36 1.55 -9.72
N THR A 170 20.85 1.15 -10.89
CA THR A 170 21.21 1.68 -12.19
C THR A 170 19.93 2.05 -12.92
N VAL A 171 19.81 3.31 -13.32
CA VAL A 171 18.61 3.91 -13.89
C VAL A 171 18.98 4.97 -14.92
N HIS A 172 18.01 5.37 -15.73
CA HIS A 172 18.14 6.56 -16.56
C HIS A 172 17.79 7.84 -15.78
N GLU A 173 18.26 8.97 -16.30
CA GLU A 173 17.80 10.29 -15.85
C GLU A 173 16.27 10.34 -15.86
N GLN A 174 15.64 10.89 -14.81
CA GLN A 174 14.18 10.99 -14.63
C GLN A 174 13.43 9.66 -14.43
N GLU A 175 14.11 8.52 -14.43
CA GLU A 175 13.46 7.22 -14.14
C GLU A 175 13.13 7.11 -12.64
N ALA A 176 11.94 6.62 -12.33
CA ALA A 176 11.47 6.47 -10.95
C ALA A 176 12.23 5.37 -10.19
N ILE A 177 12.67 5.67 -8.97
CA ILE A 177 13.29 4.74 -8.03
C ILE A 177 12.48 4.76 -6.74
N LEU A 178 12.03 3.60 -6.28
CA LEU A 178 11.46 3.48 -4.94
C LEU A 178 12.58 3.26 -3.93
N LEU A 179 12.72 4.18 -2.99
CA LEU A 179 13.60 4.08 -1.83
C LEU A 179 12.75 3.68 -0.61
N THR A 180 13.10 2.57 0.02
CA THR A 180 12.39 2.04 1.19
C THR A 180 13.34 1.98 2.38
N TYR A 181 12.93 2.60 3.49
CA TYR A 181 13.55 2.38 4.79
C TYR A 181 12.75 1.33 5.55
N LYS A 182 13.38 0.18 5.81
CA LYS A 182 12.74 -0.96 6.46
C LYS A 182 13.44 -1.27 7.78
N VAL A 183 12.64 -1.34 8.84
CA VAL A 183 13.10 -1.68 10.20
C VAL A 183 13.11 -3.18 10.38
N TYR A 184 14.15 -3.69 11.02
CA TYR A 184 14.31 -5.06 11.46
C TYR A 184 14.59 -5.04 12.96
N THR A 185 13.78 -5.73 13.76
CA THR A 185 13.92 -5.75 15.21
C THR A 185 13.56 -7.09 15.83
N VAL A 186 14.32 -7.50 16.84
CA VAL A 186 13.96 -8.58 17.77
C VAL A 186 13.67 -8.04 19.17
N VAL A 187 13.78 -6.71 19.34
CA VAL A 187 13.53 -6.02 20.62
C VAL A 187 12.25 -5.21 20.52
N ASN A 188 11.68 -4.87 21.67
CA ASN A 188 10.41 -4.11 21.75
C ASN A 188 10.64 -2.62 21.44
N LEU A 189 10.59 -2.27 20.15
CA LEU A 189 10.72 -0.90 19.67
C LEU A 189 9.41 -0.14 19.94
N ARG A 190 9.49 0.93 20.78
CA ARG A 190 8.36 1.78 21.14
C ARG A 190 8.22 2.98 20.21
N GLN A 191 9.35 3.62 19.93
CA GLN A 191 9.36 4.84 19.13
C GLN A 191 10.59 4.83 18.21
N LEU A 192 10.45 5.45 17.05
CA LEU A 192 11.53 5.65 16.11
C LEU A 192 11.36 7.00 15.44
N TYR A 193 12.38 7.84 15.54
CA TYR A 193 12.42 9.17 14.93
C TYR A 193 13.61 9.26 13.98
N GLY A 194 13.37 9.76 12.78
CA GLY A 194 14.42 10.04 11.81
C GLY A 194 13.91 11.08 10.81
N LYS A 195 14.79 11.99 10.43
CA LYS A 195 14.48 13.00 9.42
C LYS A 195 15.21 12.67 8.13
N MET A 196 14.45 12.59 7.04
CA MET A 196 15.02 12.45 5.70
C MET A 196 15.82 13.71 5.36
N PRO A 197 17.10 13.59 4.99
CA PRO A 197 17.87 14.72 4.51
C PRO A 197 17.39 15.11 3.10
N ASP A 198 17.75 16.33 2.70
CA ASP A 198 17.58 16.73 1.31
C ASP A 198 18.50 15.90 0.40
N LEU A 199 17.90 15.19 -0.59
CA LEU A 199 18.63 14.33 -1.50
C LEU A 199 19.09 15.14 -2.71
N LYS A 200 20.32 15.59 -2.69
CA LYS A 200 20.92 16.35 -3.80
C LYS A 200 20.88 15.52 -5.09
N GLY A 201 20.42 16.16 -6.18
CA GLY A 201 20.32 15.54 -7.49
C GLY A 201 19.09 14.68 -7.71
N PHE A 202 18.16 14.62 -6.75
CA PHE A 202 16.87 13.94 -6.89
C PHE A 202 15.70 14.88 -6.66
N HIS A 203 14.65 14.73 -7.47
CA HIS A 203 13.33 15.17 -7.08
C HIS A 203 12.69 14.06 -6.24
N THR A 204 12.26 14.38 -5.02
CA THR A 204 11.81 13.39 -4.03
C THR A 204 10.32 13.57 -3.74
N GLN A 205 9.58 12.47 -3.70
CA GLN A 205 8.18 12.43 -3.27
C GLN A 205 7.99 11.36 -2.20
N GLU A 206 7.43 11.73 -1.06
CA GLU A 206 7.12 10.79 0.01
C GLU A 206 5.86 9.98 -0.32
N VAL A 207 5.93 8.66 -0.09
CA VAL A 207 4.78 7.76 -0.20
C VAL A 207 4.01 7.78 1.11
N GLU A 208 2.73 8.11 1.05
CA GLU A 208 1.88 8.04 2.24
C GLU A 208 1.75 6.60 2.72
N LEU A 209 2.19 6.36 3.94
CA LEU A 209 2.08 5.08 4.64
C LEU A 209 1.16 5.22 5.86
N PRO A 210 0.51 4.12 6.30
CA PRO A 210 -0.25 4.13 7.54
C PRO A 210 0.58 4.65 8.71
N GLN A 211 0.01 5.54 9.51
CA GLN A 211 0.70 6.09 10.70
C GLN A 211 0.97 4.99 11.73
N GLN A 212 -0.01 4.11 11.96
CA GLN A 212 0.18 2.94 12.80
C GLN A 212 0.93 1.87 12.03
N LYS A 213 2.18 1.59 12.47
CA LYS A 213 3.03 0.59 11.84
C LYS A 213 2.66 -0.81 12.33
N THR A 214 2.40 -1.70 11.39
CA THR A 214 2.21 -3.13 11.67
C THR A 214 3.51 -3.87 11.40
N PHE A 215 3.95 -4.66 12.37
CA PHE A 215 5.13 -5.50 12.24
C PHE A 215 4.73 -6.89 11.75
N THR A 216 5.50 -7.41 10.80
CA THR A 216 5.38 -8.78 10.28
C THR A 216 6.67 -9.55 10.52
N LEU A 217 6.57 -10.84 10.80
CA LEU A 217 7.73 -11.68 11.02
C LEU A 217 8.37 -12.05 9.66
N GLU A 218 9.69 -11.89 9.57
CA GLU A 218 10.45 -12.17 8.35
C GLU A 218 11.80 -12.78 8.67
N HIS A 219 12.19 -13.80 7.90
CA HIS A 219 13.53 -14.41 8.02
C HIS A 219 14.52 -13.62 7.17
N TYR A 220 15.57 -13.09 7.78
CA TYR A 220 16.60 -12.31 7.12
C TYR A 220 18.00 -12.68 7.64
N LYS A 221 18.90 -13.07 6.73
CA LYS A 221 20.28 -13.44 7.04
C LYS A 221 20.41 -14.46 8.18
N GLY A 222 19.57 -15.51 8.17
CA GLY A 222 19.63 -16.60 9.14
C GLY A 222 18.93 -16.33 10.47
N ARG A 223 18.22 -15.20 10.64
CA ARG A 223 17.49 -14.85 11.85
C ARG A 223 16.10 -14.30 11.55
N ASN A 224 15.16 -14.54 12.45
CA ASN A 224 13.79 -14.05 12.35
C ASN A 224 13.66 -12.66 13.02
N TYR A 225 13.09 -11.69 12.31
CA TYR A 225 12.88 -10.33 12.77
C TYR A 225 11.43 -9.91 12.61
N ASN A 226 10.96 -9.13 13.53
CA ASN A 226 9.78 -8.30 13.30
C ASN A 226 10.20 -7.14 12.40
N THR A 227 9.53 -7.00 11.25
CA THR A 227 9.88 -6.00 10.24
C THR A 227 8.69 -5.10 9.90
N THR A 228 8.99 -3.86 9.60
CA THR A 228 7.99 -2.93 9.06
C THR A 228 8.64 -1.93 8.10
N VAL A 229 7.87 -1.50 7.10
CA VAL A 229 8.27 -0.37 6.26
C VAL A 229 8.03 0.91 7.05
N TRP A 230 9.13 1.61 7.37
CA TRP A 230 9.07 2.84 8.16
C TRP A 230 8.68 4.04 7.31
N SER A 231 9.41 4.25 6.21
CA SER A 231 9.13 5.29 5.23
C SER A 231 9.51 4.86 3.82
N GLN A 232 8.83 5.42 2.84
CA GLN A 232 9.12 5.20 1.42
C GLN A 232 9.12 6.51 0.66
N TYR A 233 9.98 6.60 -0.34
CA TYR A 233 10.11 7.76 -1.22
C TYR A 233 10.26 7.30 -2.66
N VAL A 234 9.60 8.00 -3.57
CA VAL A 234 9.90 7.87 -5.00
C VAL A 234 10.84 8.99 -5.39
N LEU A 235 11.98 8.60 -5.94
CA LEU A 235 13.06 9.49 -6.35
C LEU A 235 13.11 9.53 -7.87
N PHE A 236 13.28 10.74 -8.42
CA PHE A 236 13.53 10.96 -9.84
C PHE A 236 14.90 11.67 -9.98
N PRO A 237 15.94 10.99 -10.49
CA PRO A 237 17.25 11.60 -10.68
C PRO A 237 17.18 12.78 -11.66
N GLN A 238 17.76 13.91 -11.27
CA GLN A 238 17.81 15.13 -12.07
C GLN A 238 19.19 15.34 -12.72
N GLN A 239 20.16 14.52 -12.36
CA GLN A 239 21.54 14.60 -12.81
C GLN A 239 22.04 13.21 -13.13
N THR A 240 22.96 13.12 -14.08
CA THR A 240 23.63 11.88 -14.47
C THR A 240 24.87 11.61 -13.63
N GLY A 241 25.35 10.37 -13.66
CA GLY A 241 26.53 9.93 -12.91
C GLY A 241 26.17 9.20 -11.64
N LYS A 242 27.09 9.19 -10.68
CA LYS A 242 26.92 8.55 -9.38
C LYS A 242 26.27 9.52 -8.40
N LEU A 243 25.02 9.25 -8.03
CA LEU A 243 24.31 10.00 -6.98
C LEU A 243 24.29 9.16 -5.69
N GLU A 244 24.55 9.80 -4.56
CA GLU A 244 24.58 9.14 -3.27
C GLU A 244 23.36 9.53 -2.44
N ILE A 245 22.67 8.53 -1.91
CA ILE A 245 21.68 8.64 -0.86
C ILE A 245 22.46 8.46 0.45
N PRO A 246 22.63 9.52 1.27
CA PRO A 246 23.46 9.46 2.45
C PRO A 246 22.89 8.56 3.53
N SER A 247 23.74 8.13 4.46
CA SER A 247 23.31 7.47 5.68
C SER A 247 22.45 8.40 6.53
N ILE A 248 21.37 7.88 7.10
CA ILE A 248 20.47 8.57 8.01
C ILE A 248 20.62 7.97 9.40
N THR A 249 20.64 8.82 10.43
CA THR A 249 20.58 8.38 11.81
C THR A 249 19.17 8.52 12.34
N PHE A 250 18.63 7.41 12.85
CA PHE A 250 17.35 7.36 13.54
C PHE A 250 17.58 7.24 15.04
N ASP A 251 16.75 7.90 15.84
CA ASP A 251 16.71 7.78 17.29
C ASP A 251 15.56 6.83 17.66
N GLY A 252 15.90 5.64 18.16
CA GLY A 252 14.96 4.62 18.60
C GLY A 252 14.81 4.60 20.12
N VAL A 253 13.59 4.34 20.59
CA VAL A 253 13.29 4.06 22.00
C VAL A 253 12.84 2.62 22.12
N VAL A 254 13.58 1.82 22.87
CA VAL A 254 13.33 0.38 23.06
C VAL A 254 12.95 0.14 24.51
N ALA A 255 11.83 -0.59 24.73
CA ALA A 255 11.47 -1.07 26.04
C ALA A 255 12.23 -2.36 26.36
N GLN A 256 13.06 -2.32 27.38
CA GLN A 256 13.80 -3.47 27.88
C GLN A 256 13.24 -3.88 29.25
N GLN A 257 12.93 -5.18 29.41
CA GLN A 257 12.50 -5.70 30.71
C GLN A 257 13.70 -5.74 31.66
N THR A 258 13.54 -5.15 32.83
CA THR A 258 14.49 -5.28 33.93
C THR A 258 14.00 -6.37 34.86
N ILE A 259 14.90 -7.29 35.18
CA ILE A 259 14.66 -8.25 36.26
C ILE A 259 15.13 -7.55 37.52
N SER A 260 14.25 -7.33 38.49
CA SER A 260 14.62 -6.82 39.80
C SER A 260 15.49 -7.89 40.51
N ASP A 261 16.59 -7.46 41.11
CA ASP A 261 17.42 -8.34 41.92
C ASP A 261 16.76 -8.65 43.30
N ASP A 262 15.66 -7.94 43.62
CA ASP A 262 14.84 -8.21 44.78
C ASP A 262 13.77 -9.27 44.43
N PRO A 263 13.82 -10.50 45.05
CA PRO A 263 12.85 -11.56 44.81
C PRO A 263 11.39 -11.17 45.08
N PHE A 264 11.16 -10.22 46.01
CA PHE A 264 9.86 -9.72 46.38
C PHE A 264 9.28 -8.79 45.32
N ASP A 265 10.11 -7.89 44.80
CA ASP A 265 9.75 -6.98 43.72
C ASP A 265 9.54 -7.73 42.39
N ALA A 266 10.35 -8.75 42.10
CA ALA A 266 10.19 -9.62 40.93
C ALA A 266 8.87 -10.42 40.99
N PHE A 267 8.43 -10.84 42.18
CA PHE A 267 7.22 -11.62 42.35
C PHE A 267 5.95 -10.76 42.32
N PHE A 268 5.95 -9.56 42.93
CA PHE A 268 4.76 -8.71 43.05
C PHE A 268 4.61 -7.67 41.95
N ASN A 269 5.71 -7.18 41.36
CA ASN A 269 5.69 -6.13 40.30
C ASN A 269 6.06 -6.65 38.91
N GLY A 270 6.33 -7.93 38.74
CA GLY A 270 6.49 -8.58 37.44
C GLY A 270 7.66 -8.10 36.58
N GLY A 271 8.66 -7.40 37.18
CA GLY A 271 9.74 -6.76 36.46
C GLY A 271 9.33 -5.44 35.78
N GLY A 272 10.09 -4.38 36.02
CA GLY A 272 9.87 -3.07 35.38
C GLY A 272 10.33 -3.07 33.91
N TYR A 273 9.80 -2.15 33.11
CA TYR A 273 10.36 -1.81 31.81
C TYR A 273 11.17 -0.52 31.92
N VAL A 274 12.39 -0.54 31.36
CA VAL A 274 13.22 0.66 31.21
C VAL A 274 13.30 1.03 29.73
N GLU A 275 13.13 2.29 29.44
CA GLU A 275 13.30 2.81 28.10
C GLU A 275 14.79 3.10 27.81
N VAL A 276 15.32 2.46 26.78
CA VAL A 276 16.67 2.62 26.31
C VAL A 276 16.67 3.36 24.97
N LYS A 277 17.40 4.47 24.90
CA LYS A 277 17.59 5.19 23.64
C LYS A 277 18.72 4.56 22.82
N LYS A 278 18.45 4.30 21.54
CA LYS A 278 19.41 3.71 20.61
C LYS A 278 19.48 4.52 19.33
N LYS A 279 20.70 4.89 18.91
CA LYS A 279 20.94 5.46 17.59
C LYS A 279 21.15 4.36 16.58
N ILE A 280 20.41 4.43 15.45
CA ILE A 280 20.45 3.47 14.37
C ILE A 280 20.82 4.22 13.09
N THR A 281 21.94 3.87 12.46
CA THR A 281 22.40 4.51 11.23
C THR A 281 22.18 3.57 10.06
N THR A 282 21.51 4.07 9.01
CA THR A 282 21.31 3.31 7.78
C THR A 282 22.58 3.26 6.94
N PRO A 283 22.77 2.23 6.12
CA PRO A 283 23.82 2.27 5.11
C PRO A 283 23.50 3.35 4.06
N LYS A 284 24.54 3.90 3.44
CA LYS A 284 24.40 4.73 2.25
C LYS A 284 24.05 3.88 1.03
N VAL A 285 23.36 4.47 0.05
CA VAL A 285 23.03 3.83 -1.21
C VAL A 285 23.56 4.66 -2.37
N VAL A 286 24.21 4.02 -3.33
CA VAL A 286 24.72 4.69 -4.54
C VAL A 286 23.83 4.30 -5.72
N ILE A 287 23.37 5.31 -6.45
CA ILE A 287 22.58 5.17 -7.67
C ILE A 287 23.42 5.61 -8.85
N ASN A 288 23.59 4.73 -9.83
CA ASN A 288 24.26 5.03 -11.11
C ASN A 288 23.22 5.52 -12.11
N VAL A 289 23.24 6.81 -12.42
CA VAL A 289 22.29 7.44 -13.34
C VAL A 289 22.91 7.58 -14.71
N GLN A 290 22.35 6.87 -15.68
CA GLN A 290 22.75 6.92 -17.07
C GLN A 290 22.09 8.11 -17.78
N PRO A 291 22.80 8.82 -18.67
CA PRO A 291 22.17 9.84 -19.49
C PRO A 291 21.12 9.19 -20.41
N LEU A 292 20.07 9.94 -20.72
CA LEU A 292 19.18 9.56 -21.81
C LEU A 292 19.97 9.67 -23.15
N PRO A 293 19.66 8.86 -24.16
CA PRO A 293 20.20 9.02 -25.52
C PRO A 293 19.99 10.45 -26.01
N ALA A 294 20.64 10.80 -27.14
CA ALA A 294 20.50 12.13 -27.71
C ALA A 294 19.03 12.54 -27.83
N LYS A 295 18.66 13.61 -27.11
CA LYS A 295 17.26 14.05 -26.97
C LYS A 295 16.78 14.63 -28.33
N PRO A 296 15.70 14.08 -28.92
CA PRO A 296 15.13 14.62 -30.16
C PRO A 296 14.50 15.98 -29.92
N ALA A 297 14.32 16.74 -30.98
CA ALA A 297 13.54 17.97 -30.95
C ALA A 297 12.10 17.65 -30.48
N GLY A 298 11.55 18.47 -29.60
CA GLY A 298 10.20 18.26 -29.05
C GLY A 298 10.12 17.22 -27.93
N PHE A 299 11.25 16.73 -27.39
CA PHE A 299 11.24 15.88 -26.21
C PHE A 299 10.64 16.62 -25.01
N SER A 300 9.56 16.06 -24.45
CA SER A 300 8.77 16.68 -23.37
C SER A 300 9.41 16.60 -21.98
N GLY A 301 10.53 15.90 -21.83
CA GLY A 301 11.09 15.56 -20.50
C GLY A 301 10.41 14.36 -19.84
N ALA A 302 9.41 13.76 -20.48
CA ALA A 302 8.67 12.62 -19.95
C ALA A 302 9.47 11.32 -20.09
N VAL A 303 9.59 10.58 -18.98
CA VAL A 303 10.24 9.27 -18.90
C VAL A 303 9.28 8.29 -18.24
N GLY A 304 8.92 7.21 -18.96
CA GLY A 304 7.93 6.24 -18.48
C GLY A 304 7.13 5.62 -19.62
N GLU A 305 5.87 5.30 -19.32
CA GLU A 305 4.90 4.73 -20.27
C GLU A 305 3.68 5.64 -20.34
N PHE A 306 3.37 6.17 -21.52
CA PHE A 306 2.32 7.16 -21.69
C PHE A 306 1.39 6.86 -22.84
N LYS A 307 0.16 7.38 -22.74
CA LYS A 307 -0.86 7.44 -23.77
C LYS A 307 -1.37 8.87 -23.86
N LEU A 308 -1.68 9.32 -25.06
CA LEU A 308 -2.19 10.64 -25.35
C LEU A 308 -3.58 10.53 -25.96
N ALA A 309 -4.52 11.31 -25.45
CA ALA A 309 -5.84 11.50 -26.02
C ALA A 309 -6.14 13.00 -26.10
N SER A 310 -6.92 13.41 -27.09
CA SER A 310 -7.39 14.79 -27.18
C SER A 310 -8.86 14.85 -27.58
N SER A 311 -9.50 15.94 -27.22
CA SER A 311 -10.87 16.28 -27.65
C SER A 311 -11.00 17.78 -27.83
N ILE A 312 -11.92 18.19 -28.68
CA ILE A 312 -12.31 19.58 -28.91
C ILE A 312 -13.79 19.74 -28.62
N ASN A 313 -14.19 20.88 -28.06
CA ASN A 313 -15.60 21.14 -27.70
C ASN A 313 -16.51 21.31 -28.92
N ALA A 314 -16.01 21.96 -29.98
CA ALA A 314 -16.76 22.19 -31.22
C ALA A 314 -15.81 22.42 -32.39
N THR A 315 -16.22 22.04 -33.60
CA THR A 315 -15.51 22.27 -34.88
C THR A 315 -16.23 23.30 -35.76
N ASP A 316 -17.53 23.50 -35.55
CA ASP A 316 -18.32 24.56 -36.19
C ASP A 316 -18.63 25.63 -35.13
N VAL A 317 -18.00 26.79 -35.25
CA VAL A 317 -18.08 27.90 -34.28
C VAL A 317 -18.24 29.22 -35.00
N LYS A 318 -18.51 30.29 -34.25
CA LYS A 318 -18.54 31.65 -34.77
C LYS A 318 -17.32 32.43 -34.26
N THR A 319 -17.05 33.56 -34.91
CA THR A 319 -16.07 34.53 -34.40
C THR A 319 -16.44 34.93 -32.97
N ASN A 320 -15.44 34.97 -32.09
CA ASN A 320 -15.53 35.22 -30.64
C ASN A 320 -16.11 34.08 -29.80
N ASP A 321 -16.49 32.93 -30.37
CA ASP A 321 -16.81 31.75 -29.58
C ASP A 321 -15.54 31.11 -29.04
N ALA A 322 -15.63 30.55 -27.83
CA ALA A 322 -14.50 29.86 -27.21
C ALA A 322 -14.33 28.44 -27.75
N VAL A 323 -13.15 28.15 -28.25
CA VAL A 323 -12.71 26.80 -28.64
C VAL A 323 -11.81 26.25 -27.54
N THR A 324 -12.20 25.11 -27.01
CA THR A 324 -11.42 24.44 -25.96
C THR A 324 -10.90 23.09 -26.44
N ILE A 325 -9.58 22.93 -26.43
CA ILE A 325 -8.90 21.65 -26.68
C ILE A 325 -8.49 21.06 -25.33
N LYS A 326 -8.98 19.87 -25.03
CA LYS A 326 -8.59 19.09 -23.87
C LYS A 326 -7.62 18.01 -24.31
N LEU A 327 -6.37 18.10 -23.83
CA LEU A 327 -5.32 17.11 -24.05
C LEU A 327 -5.14 16.32 -22.76
N THR A 328 -5.29 15.00 -22.80
CA THR A 328 -5.16 14.12 -21.64
C THR A 328 -3.99 13.16 -21.85
N LEU A 329 -2.97 13.31 -21.01
CA LEU A 329 -1.84 12.42 -20.92
C LEU A 329 -2.11 11.43 -19.77
N SER A 330 -2.15 10.14 -20.05
CA SER A 330 -2.31 9.08 -19.05
C SER A 330 -1.12 8.13 -19.07
N GLY A 331 -0.72 7.61 -17.90
CA GLY A 331 0.41 6.69 -17.86
C GLY A 331 1.08 6.58 -16.51
N THR A 332 2.32 6.08 -16.54
CA THR A 332 3.18 5.90 -15.37
C THR A 332 4.58 6.42 -15.67
N GLY A 333 5.10 7.27 -14.80
CA GLY A 333 6.44 7.86 -14.94
C GLY A 333 6.63 9.12 -14.10
N ASN A 334 7.42 10.06 -14.62
CA ASN A 334 7.71 11.33 -13.97
C ASN A 334 6.64 12.42 -14.21
N MET A 335 5.36 12.07 -14.13
CA MET A 335 4.18 12.89 -14.49
C MET A 335 4.24 14.35 -13.99
N LYS A 336 4.74 14.55 -12.76
CA LYS A 336 4.84 15.89 -12.15
C LYS A 336 5.87 16.79 -12.84
N LEU A 337 6.88 16.20 -13.46
CA LEU A 337 7.99 16.88 -14.10
C LEU A 337 7.76 17.15 -15.59
N ILE A 338 6.62 16.70 -16.13
CA ILE A 338 6.26 16.89 -17.54
C ILE A 338 5.75 18.32 -17.74
N GLY A 339 6.40 19.03 -18.64
CA GLY A 339 5.99 20.38 -19.07
C GLY A 339 4.70 20.37 -19.90
N THR A 340 4.18 21.56 -20.14
CA THR A 340 2.99 21.77 -20.97
C THR A 340 3.32 21.52 -22.44
N PRO A 341 2.61 20.60 -23.14
CA PRO A 341 2.81 20.40 -24.58
C PRO A 341 2.45 21.65 -25.37
N GLU A 342 3.19 21.91 -26.43
CA GLU A 342 2.91 23.04 -27.33
C GLU A 342 1.76 22.70 -28.27
N VAL A 343 0.75 23.57 -28.32
CA VAL A 343 -0.33 23.51 -29.30
C VAL A 343 -0.20 24.69 -30.25
N LYS A 344 -0.07 24.41 -31.55
CA LYS A 344 0.07 25.42 -32.58
C LYS A 344 -1.30 25.87 -33.08
N PHE A 345 -1.77 27.01 -32.59
CA PHE A 345 -2.98 27.66 -33.07
C PHE A 345 -2.70 28.55 -34.28
N PRO A 346 -3.67 28.75 -35.18
CA PRO A 346 -3.58 29.77 -36.25
C PRO A 346 -3.38 31.17 -35.68
N GLN A 347 -2.73 32.06 -36.43
CA GLN A 347 -2.42 33.44 -35.99
C GLN A 347 -3.65 34.28 -35.63
N ASP A 348 -4.80 33.95 -36.24
CA ASP A 348 -6.07 34.68 -36.00
C ASP A 348 -6.80 34.30 -34.71
N PHE A 349 -6.16 33.46 -33.89
CA PHE A 349 -6.71 33.01 -32.61
C PHE A 349 -6.06 33.76 -31.45
N GLU A 350 -6.87 34.27 -30.55
CA GLU A 350 -6.42 34.71 -29.23
C GLU A 350 -6.30 33.51 -28.32
N ILE A 351 -5.11 33.30 -27.77
CA ILE A 351 -4.73 32.09 -27.03
C ILE A 351 -4.53 32.46 -25.56
N TYR A 352 -5.02 31.62 -24.68
CA TYR A 352 -4.86 31.73 -23.24
C TYR A 352 -3.96 30.62 -22.69
N ASP A 353 -3.31 30.88 -21.55
CA ASP A 353 -2.51 29.88 -20.88
C ASP A 353 -3.35 28.66 -20.53
N PRO A 354 -2.87 27.44 -20.77
CA PRO A 354 -3.65 26.25 -20.54
C PRO A 354 -3.84 25.99 -19.03
N LYS A 355 -5.06 25.58 -18.68
CA LYS A 355 -5.35 25.07 -17.35
C LYS A 355 -4.84 23.65 -17.24
N VAL A 356 -4.01 23.39 -16.21
CA VAL A 356 -3.45 22.07 -15.95
C VAL A 356 -4.14 21.45 -14.74
N THR A 357 -4.57 20.19 -14.88
CA THR A 357 -5.19 19.40 -13.81
C THR A 357 -4.47 18.07 -13.70
N ASP A 358 -4.04 17.76 -12.48
CA ASP A 358 -3.30 16.53 -12.14
C ASP A 358 -4.21 15.59 -11.33
N ASP A 359 -4.34 14.34 -11.80
CA ASP A 359 -5.05 13.26 -11.11
C ASP A 359 -4.19 11.98 -11.21
N TYR A 360 -3.20 11.88 -10.32
CA TYR A 360 -2.30 10.73 -10.28
C TYR A 360 -1.99 10.30 -8.84
N LYS A 361 -1.67 9.02 -8.70
CA LYS A 361 -1.25 8.39 -7.45
C LYS A 361 0.22 8.03 -7.52
N LEU A 362 0.90 8.16 -6.38
CA LEU A 362 2.26 7.69 -6.24
C LEU A 362 2.27 6.16 -6.13
N THR A 363 3.06 5.50 -6.96
CA THR A 363 3.23 4.05 -7.00
C THR A 363 4.71 3.68 -6.95
N ASN A 364 5.02 2.40 -6.78
CA ASN A 364 6.39 1.90 -6.77
C ASN A 364 7.14 2.13 -8.10
N SER A 365 6.42 2.39 -9.17
CA SER A 365 6.98 2.61 -10.51
C SER A 365 6.95 4.09 -10.95
N GLY A 366 6.61 5.00 -10.04
CA GLY A 366 6.45 6.42 -10.29
C GLY A 366 5.01 6.91 -10.08
N LEU A 367 4.69 8.07 -10.65
CA LEU A 367 3.34 8.61 -10.63
C LEU A 367 2.50 7.96 -11.72
N THR A 368 1.36 7.38 -11.33
CA THR A 368 0.41 6.71 -12.25
C THR A 368 -0.92 7.43 -12.22
N GLY A 369 -1.45 7.78 -13.39
CA GLY A 369 -2.73 8.48 -13.51
C GLY A 369 -2.83 9.31 -14.76
N THR A 370 -3.44 10.51 -14.63
CA THR A 370 -3.68 11.42 -15.74
C THR A 370 -3.20 12.84 -15.42
N LYS A 371 -2.70 13.52 -16.47
CA LYS A 371 -2.42 14.96 -16.49
C LYS A 371 -3.19 15.57 -17.66
N THR A 372 -4.06 16.49 -17.36
CA THR A 372 -4.95 17.11 -18.33
C THR A 372 -4.57 18.57 -18.55
N PHE A 373 -4.47 18.96 -19.82
CA PHE A 373 -4.21 20.32 -20.26
C PHE A 373 -5.41 20.81 -21.04
N GLU A 374 -6.04 21.91 -20.59
CA GLU A 374 -7.17 22.53 -21.27
C GLU A 374 -6.71 23.85 -21.89
N TYR A 375 -6.61 23.88 -23.22
CA TYR A 375 -6.23 25.05 -23.99
C TYR A 375 -7.47 25.79 -24.45
N LEU A 376 -7.56 27.06 -24.14
CA LEU A 376 -8.62 27.95 -24.57
C LEU A 376 -8.10 28.87 -25.69
N ALA A 377 -8.81 28.91 -26.80
CA ALA A 377 -8.51 29.80 -27.91
C ALA A 377 -9.79 30.39 -28.49
N ILE A 378 -9.73 31.65 -28.96
CA ILE A 378 -10.86 32.38 -29.49
C ILE A 378 -10.53 32.86 -30.90
N PRO A 379 -11.24 32.35 -31.96
CA PRO A 379 -11.05 32.82 -33.33
C PRO A 379 -11.60 34.24 -33.49
N ARG A 380 -10.80 35.16 -34.03
CA ARG A 380 -11.17 36.53 -34.25
C ARG A 380 -11.71 36.81 -35.66
N HIS A 381 -11.41 35.96 -36.63
CA HIS A 381 -11.86 36.08 -38.02
C HIS A 381 -12.62 34.81 -38.48
N ALA A 382 -13.56 35.02 -39.42
CA ALA A 382 -14.27 33.92 -40.06
C ALA A 382 -13.38 33.22 -41.11
N GLY A 383 -13.46 31.91 -41.23
CA GLY A 383 -12.65 31.14 -42.17
C GLY A 383 -12.63 29.65 -41.84
N ASN A 384 -11.87 28.90 -42.61
CA ASN A 384 -11.55 27.51 -42.32
C ASN A 384 -10.13 27.46 -41.78
N PHE A 385 -9.97 26.91 -40.60
CA PHE A 385 -8.70 26.83 -39.89
C PHE A 385 -8.37 25.38 -39.55
N THR A 386 -7.08 25.06 -39.54
CA THR A 386 -6.62 23.74 -39.11
C THR A 386 -5.68 23.92 -37.93
N ILE A 387 -6.01 23.26 -36.81
CA ILE A 387 -5.09 23.07 -35.70
C ILE A 387 -4.39 21.74 -35.97
N PRO A 388 -3.06 21.74 -36.16
CA PRO A 388 -2.33 20.54 -36.51
C PRO A 388 -2.33 19.51 -35.39
N ALA A 389 -2.02 18.27 -35.70
CA ALA A 389 -1.83 17.20 -34.73
C ALA A 389 -0.84 17.63 -33.63
N ILE A 390 -1.21 17.40 -32.38
CA ILE A 390 -0.37 17.71 -31.24
C ILE A 390 0.56 16.49 -31.00
N GLU A 391 1.85 16.75 -30.91
CA GLU A 391 2.86 15.73 -30.72
C GLU A 391 3.37 15.74 -29.28
N PHE A 392 3.59 14.53 -28.73
CA PHE A 392 4.15 14.33 -27.41
C PHE A 392 5.25 13.27 -27.50
N THR A 393 6.50 13.70 -27.39
CA THR A 393 7.66 12.81 -27.44
C THR A 393 8.17 12.52 -26.04
N TYR A 394 8.28 11.25 -25.68
CA TYR A 394 8.74 10.77 -24.40
C TYR A 394 9.76 9.65 -24.54
N PHE A 395 10.52 9.36 -23.49
CA PHE A 395 11.41 8.23 -23.41
C PHE A 395 10.71 7.03 -22.80
N ASP A 396 10.58 5.95 -23.57
CA ASP A 396 9.95 4.70 -23.14
C ASP A 396 11.02 3.75 -22.56
N LEU A 397 10.90 3.49 -21.25
CA LEU A 397 11.85 2.63 -20.52
C LEU A 397 11.82 1.16 -20.96
N LYS A 398 10.68 0.66 -21.51
CA LYS A 398 10.58 -0.72 -21.98
C LYS A 398 11.36 -0.95 -23.27
N SER A 399 11.22 -0.03 -24.22
CA SER A 399 11.93 -0.12 -25.51
C SER A 399 13.29 0.57 -25.48
N ASN A 400 13.63 1.25 -24.39
CA ASN A 400 14.84 2.06 -24.23
C ASN A 400 15.03 3.03 -25.40
N SER A 401 13.96 3.70 -25.82
CA SER A 401 13.93 4.57 -26.99
C SER A 401 12.88 5.67 -26.86
N TYR A 402 13.06 6.73 -27.67
CA TYR A 402 12.04 7.77 -27.75
C TYR A 402 10.85 7.31 -28.57
N LYS A 403 9.67 7.65 -28.10
CA LYS A 403 8.37 7.46 -28.79
C LYS A 403 7.64 8.78 -28.89
N THR A 404 6.99 9.02 -30.04
CA THR A 404 6.14 10.17 -30.26
C THR A 404 4.70 9.72 -30.41
N LEU A 405 3.84 10.21 -29.52
CA LEU A 405 2.40 10.08 -29.62
C LEU A 405 1.86 11.31 -30.36
N LYS A 406 0.82 11.10 -31.18
CA LYS A 406 0.19 12.16 -31.97
C LYS A 406 -1.32 12.08 -31.81
N THR A 407 -1.95 13.26 -31.75
CA THR A 407 -3.41 13.39 -31.83
C THR A 407 -3.85 13.50 -33.30
N GLU A 408 -5.14 13.47 -33.54
CA GLU A 408 -5.68 13.93 -34.82
C GLU A 408 -5.57 15.46 -34.92
N ALA A 409 -5.56 15.97 -36.17
CA ALA A 409 -5.66 17.40 -36.44
C ALA A 409 -7.13 17.82 -36.37
N TYR A 410 -7.40 19.05 -35.93
CA TYR A 410 -8.75 19.61 -35.87
C TYR A 410 -8.99 20.63 -37.00
N ASN A 411 -10.00 20.37 -37.82
CA ASN A 411 -10.46 21.32 -38.84
C ASN A 411 -11.66 22.09 -38.31
N LEU A 412 -11.50 23.41 -38.19
CA LEU A 412 -12.54 24.30 -37.68
C LEU A 412 -13.15 25.13 -38.81
N LYS A 413 -14.45 25.20 -38.81
CA LYS A 413 -15.23 26.14 -39.64
C LYS A 413 -15.76 27.28 -38.77
N VAL A 414 -15.20 28.45 -38.96
CA VAL A 414 -15.57 29.65 -38.20
C VAL A 414 -16.48 30.53 -39.05
N ALA A 415 -17.75 30.60 -38.68
CA ALA A 415 -18.73 31.49 -39.32
C ALA A 415 -18.64 32.90 -38.70
N LYS A 416 -19.12 33.93 -39.42
CA LYS A 416 -19.20 35.30 -38.91
C LYS A 416 -20.20 35.37 -37.76
N GLY A 417 -19.78 35.82 -36.58
CA GLY A 417 -20.61 36.04 -35.40
C GLY A 417 -21.38 37.36 -35.49
N GLN A 418 -22.40 37.54 -34.64
CA GLN A 418 -23.07 38.80 -34.43
C GLN A 418 -22.23 39.63 -33.45
N GLY A 419 -21.42 40.55 -33.96
CA GLY A 419 -20.61 41.48 -33.17
C GLY A 419 -19.52 42.10 -34.03
N ASN A 420 -19.40 43.42 -34.02
CA ASN A 420 -18.33 44.13 -34.74
C ASN A 420 -16.96 43.75 -34.12
N ALA A 421 -16.12 43.13 -34.93
CA ALA A 421 -14.72 42.85 -34.56
C ALA A 421 -13.82 44.13 -34.52
N ASP A 422 -14.39 45.31 -34.74
CA ASP A 422 -13.67 46.59 -34.93
C ASP A 422 -13.83 47.56 -33.75
N GLN A 423 -14.18 47.12 -32.57
CA GLN A 423 -14.19 48.00 -31.38
C GLN A 423 -13.43 47.35 -30.21
N VAL A 424 -12.13 47.42 -30.24
CA VAL A 424 -11.24 47.73 -29.09
C VAL A 424 -9.93 48.30 -29.64
#